data_a1b81b5bd8117e9b090b762a69b1c070
#
_entry.id   a1b81b5bd8117e9b090b762a69b1c070
#
_cell.length_a   1.000
_cell.length_b   1.000
_cell.length_c   1.000
_cell.angle_alpha   90.00
_cell.angle_beta   90.00
_cell.angle_gamma   90.00
#
_symmetry.space_group_name_H-M   'P 1'
#
loop_
_entity.id
_entity.type
_entity.pdbx_description
1 polymer ?
#
loop_
_entity_poly.entity_id
_entity_poly.type
_entity_poly.pdbx_seq_one_letter_code
_entity_poly.pdbx_strand_id
1 'polypeptide(L)'
;MNPLYVGIDVSSKSNVVYFMLPDGSKHCNFSVANSHTGSSQLVKRILSAMTSCSLDTVLIGLEATSVYGDNLVYFLREDAALARFNSKIHVLNPKQVSKFKEAYNDLPKNDLIDSFVIADCLRFGRINKEVYIGDYRYKALQNLTRARYFAVSNLIKEKQRFMNILFKKYSTMTQEKVFSDTFSTTALAVYDEFESAEALADMDLHELTAFIMEKGKNRFPNPNAVAKAIQKAARSSYRLPTVSYTHLTLPTNSR
;
A
#
# COMPACT_ATOMS: atom_id res chain seq x y z
N MET A 1 30.21 -28.14 -1.10
CA MET A 1 28.82 -27.71 -1.40
C MET A 1 28.69 -27.64 -2.91
N ASN A 2 27.75 -28.37 -3.45
CA ASN A 2 27.46 -28.40 -4.88
C ASN A 2 26.02 -27.88 -5.10
N PRO A 3 25.80 -26.54 -5.12
CA PRO A 3 24.49 -25.95 -5.07
C PRO A 3 23.79 -25.89 -6.43
N LEU A 4 22.44 -26.06 -6.43
CA LEU A 4 21.57 -25.63 -7.49
C LEU A 4 21.10 -24.20 -7.17
N TYR A 5 21.26 -23.27 -8.11
CA TYR A 5 20.72 -21.92 -8.01
C TYR A 5 19.42 -21.83 -8.79
N VAL A 6 18.35 -21.48 -8.12
CA VAL A 6 17.01 -21.37 -8.68
C VAL A 6 16.56 -19.93 -8.62
N GLY A 7 16.53 -19.25 -9.74
CA GLY A 7 15.97 -17.91 -9.86
C GLY A 7 14.52 -17.96 -10.32
N ILE A 8 13.64 -17.22 -9.64
CA ILE A 8 12.21 -17.21 -9.94
C ILE A 8 11.76 -15.77 -10.11
N ASP A 9 11.30 -15.44 -11.31
CA ASP A 9 10.54 -14.22 -11.55
C ASP A 9 9.04 -14.50 -11.36
N VAL A 10 8.41 -13.78 -10.42
CA VAL A 10 7.06 -14.07 -9.94
C VAL A 10 6.08 -13.06 -10.50
N SER A 11 5.05 -13.56 -11.19
CA SER A 11 3.90 -12.76 -11.60
C SER A 11 2.58 -13.25 -10.96
N SER A 12 1.50 -12.54 -11.19
CA SER A 12 0.18 -12.92 -10.66
C SER A 12 -0.34 -14.26 -11.20
N LYS A 13 0.05 -14.65 -12.42
CA LYS A 13 -0.47 -15.84 -13.11
C LYS A 13 0.55 -16.95 -13.22
N SER A 14 1.82 -16.62 -13.37
CA SER A 14 2.89 -17.58 -13.66
C SER A 14 4.20 -17.18 -13.00
N ASN A 15 5.04 -18.16 -12.77
CA ASN A 15 6.40 -18.00 -12.27
C ASN A 15 7.35 -18.49 -13.36
N VAL A 16 8.25 -17.63 -13.82
CA VAL A 16 9.32 -18.01 -14.73
C VAL A 16 10.54 -18.43 -13.93
N VAL A 17 11.05 -19.62 -14.20
CA VAL A 17 12.08 -20.28 -13.38
C VAL A 17 13.32 -20.55 -14.22
N TYR A 18 14.47 -20.26 -13.64
CA TYR A 18 15.78 -20.55 -14.22
C TYR A 18 16.61 -21.38 -13.25
N PHE A 19 17.12 -22.53 -13.73
CA PHE A 19 18.05 -23.38 -12.98
C PHE A 19 19.46 -23.18 -13.49
N MET A 20 20.37 -22.84 -12.58
CA MET A 20 21.77 -22.60 -12.85
C MET A 20 22.63 -23.56 -12.03
N LEU A 21 23.61 -24.19 -12.68
CA LEU A 21 24.59 -25.06 -12.04
C LEU A 21 25.70 -24.27 -11.33
N PRO A 22 26.51 -24.90 -10.49
CA PRO A 22 27.58 -24.23 -9.73
C PRO A 22 28.61 -23.50 -10.59
N ASP A 23 28.88 -23.99 -11.79
CA ASP A 23 29.80 -23.39 -12.77
C ASP A 23 29.20 -22.15 -13.49
N GLY A 24 27.92 -21.85 -13.23
CA GLY A 24 27.17 -20.76 -13.88
C GLY A 24 26.48 -21.20 -15.18
N SER A 25 26.63 -22.43 -15.61
CA SER A 25 25.96 -22.94 -16.79
C SER A 25 24.45 -23.11 -16.55
N LYS A 26 23.68 -22.96 -17.64
CA LYS A 26 22.24 -23.17 -17.62
C LYS A 26 21.93 -24.67 -17.57
N HIS A 27 21.20 -25.12 -16.56
CA HIS A 27 20.61 -26.45 -16.55
C HIS A 27 19.31 -26.50 -17.36
N CYS A 28 18.32 -25.67 -16.96
CA CYS A 28 17.05 -25.53 -17.70
C CYS A 28 16.34 -24.25 -17.33
N ASN A 29 15.30 -23.92 -18.09
CA ASN A 29 14.32 -22.89 -17.74
C ASN A 29 12.92 -23.34 -18.15
N PHE A 30 11.92 -22.86 -17.43
CA PHE A 30 10.51 -23.19 -17.69
C PHE A 30 9.59 -22.19 -16.96
N SER A 31 8.30 -22.26 -17.26
CA SER A 31 7.28 -21.51 -16.53
C SER A 31 6.31 -22.49 -15.86
N VAL A 32 5.82 -22.11 -14.68
CA VAL A 32 4.77 -22.82 -13.96
C VAL A 32 3.68 -21.83 -13.55
N ALA A 33 2.45 -22.32 -13.39
CA ALA A 33 1.38 -21.48 -12.87
C ALA A 33 1.70 -21.00 -11.44
N ASN A 34 1.35 -19.76 -11.08
CA ASN A 34 1.43 -19.28 -9.70
C ASN A 34 0.24 -19.84 -8.89
N SER A 35 0.33 -21.13 -8.56
CA SER A 35 -0.71 -21.91 -7.88
C SER A 35 -0.08 -23.07 -7.11
N HIS A 36 -0.84 -23.70 -6.22
CA HIS A 36 -0.39 -24.90 -5.49
C HIS A 36 0.12 -25.99 -6.44
N THR A 37 -0.61 -26.28 -7.52
CA THR A 37 -0.20 -27.29 -8.52
C THR A 37 1.09 -26.90 -9.22
N GLY A 38 1.26 -25.63 -9.62
CA GLY A 38 2.47 -25.15 -10.26
C GLY A 38 3.66 -25.17 -9.30
N SER A 39 3.46 -24.81 -8.03
CA SER A 39 4.51 -24.92 -6.99
C SER A 39 4.93 -26.37 -6.75
N SER A 40 3.99 -27.31 -6.75
CA SER A 40 4.30 -28.75 -6.65
C SER A 40 5.09 -29.27 -7.89
N GLN A 41 4.78 -28.76 -9.08
CA GLN A 41 5.57 -29.07 -10.28
C GLN A 41 6.99 -28.50 -10.19
N LEU A 42 7.15 -27.29 -9.66
CA LEU A 42 8.46 -26.68 -9.42
C LEU A 42 9.30 -27.54 -8.48
N VAL A 43 8.74 -27.95 -7.33
CA VAL A 43 9.44 -28.83 -6.37
C VAL A 43 9.87 -30.14 -7.03
N LYS A 44 9.00 -30.81 -7.76
CA LYS A 44 9.36 -32.05 -8.49
C LYS A 44 10.52 -31.84 -9.45
N ARG A 45 10.57 -30.73 -10.17
CA ARG A 45 11.69 -30.41 -11.07
C ARG A 45 12.98 -30.09 -10.32
N ILE A 46 12.91 -29.38 -9.18
CA ILE A 46 14.08 -29.16 -8.32
C ILE A 46 14.63 -30.49 -7.85
N LEU A 47 13.80 -31.37 -7.30
CA LEU A 47 14.23 -32.69 -6.82
C LEU A 47 14.85 -33.56 -7.93
N SER A 48 14.27 -33.52 -9.13
CA SER A 48 14.85 -34.22 -10.29
C SER A 48 16.24 -33.68 -10.66
N ALA A 49 16.42 -32.36 -10.70
CA ALA A 49 17.70 -31.72 -10.99
C ALA A 49 18.74 -32.03 -9.88
N MET A 50 18.34 -31.98 -8.61
CA MET A 50 19.20 -32.32 -7.46
C MET A 50 19.75 -33.77 -7.59
N THR A 51 18.89 -34.72 -7.96
CA THR A 51 19.26 -36.13 -8.10
C THR A 51 20.10 -36.36 -9.34
N SER A 52 19.70 -35.83 -10.50
CA SER A 52 20.39 -36.08 -11.79
C SER A 52 21.79 -35.48 -11.84
N CYS A 53 22.01 -34.34 -11.18
CA CYS A 53 23.28 -33.63 -11.15
C CYS A 53 24.10 -33.89 -9.87
N SER A 54 23.65 -34.78 -8.99
CA SER A 54 24.30 -35.09 -7.70
C SER A 54 24.60 -33.84 -6.87
N LEU A 55 23.61 -32.96 -6.75
CA LEU A 55 23.69 -31.71 -6.00
C LEU A 55 23.24 -31.91 -4.54
N ASP A 56 23.82 -31.14 -3.62
CA ASP A 56 23.60 -31.29 -2.17
C ASP A 56 22.86 -30.13 -1.52
N THR A 57 22.82 -28.99 -2.19
CA THR A 57 22.26 -27.74 -1.68
C THR A 57 21.39 -27.10 -2.76
N VAL A 58 20.26 -26.49 -2.37
CA VAL A 58 19.45 -25.69 -3.28
C VAL A 58 19.26 -24.27 -2.72
N LEU A 59 19.62 -23.28 -3.52
CA LEU A 59 19.45 -21.87 -3.21
C LEU A 59 18.36 -21.33 -4.14
N ILE A 60 17.23 -20.93 -3.56
CA ILE A 60 16.05 -20.44 -4.29
C ILE A 60 15.94 -18.94 -4.05
N GLY A 61 15.90 -18.14 -5.11
CA GLY A 61 15.73 -16.70 -5.05
C GLY A 61 14.52 -16.23 -5.81
N LEU A 62 13.87 -15.20 -5.26
CA LEU A 62 12.80 -14.45 -5.89
C LEU A 62 12.86 -13.00 -5.44
N GLU A 63 12.30 -12.07 -6.24
CA GLU A 63 12.24 -10.68 -5.85
C GLU A 63 11.07 -10.36 -4.92
N ALA A 64 11.28 -9.43 -3.97
CA ALA A 64 10.23 -8.90 -3.10
C ALA A 64 9.35 -7.86 -3.81
N THR A 65 8.85 -8.17 -5.00
CA THR A 65 8.14 -7.20 -5.86
C THR A 65 6.66 -7.05 -5.54
N SER A 66 6.04 -8.02 -4.86
CA SER A 66 4.59 -7.98 -4.59
C SER A 66 4.19 -9.06 -3.58
N VAL A 67 2.91 -9.09 -3.24
CA VAL A 67 2.26 -10.17 -2.46
C VAL A 67 2.24 -11.51 -3.21
N TYR A 68 2.47 -11.51 -4.53
CA TYR A 68 2.35 -12.71 -5.36
C TYR A 68 3.41 -13.79 -5.04
N GLY A 69 4.55 -13.39 -4.51
CA GLY A 69 5.62 -14.32 -4.10
C GLY A 69 5.42 -14.91 -2.70
N ASP A 70 4.60 -14.29 -1.85
CA ASP A 70 4.47 -14.71 -0.45
C ASP A 70 4.01 -16.17 -0.31
N ASN A 71 2.97 -16.57 -1.04
CA ASN A 71 2.45 -17.93 -0.99
C ASN A 71 3.47 -18.98 -1.46
N LEU A 72 4.21 -18.66 -2.53
CA LEU A 72 5.26 -19.54 -3.05
C LEU A 72 6.39 -19.72 -2.03
N VAL A 73 6.81 -18.65 -1.37
CA VAL A 73 7.85 -18.68 -0.33
C VAL A 73 7.47 -19.60 0.82
N TYR A 74 6.23 -19.46 1.36
CA TYR A 74 5.75 -20.32 2.44
C TYR A 74 5.62 -21.76 1.99
N PHE A 75 5.07 -22.00 0.80
CA PHE A 75 4.96 -23.34 0.23
C PHE A 75 6.31 -24.06 0.11
N LEU A 76 7.31 -23.38 -0.46
CA LEU A 76 8.65 -23.95 -0.63
C LEU A 76 9.37 -24.19 0.70
N ARG A 77 9.16 -23.32 1.69
CA ARG A 77 9.75 -23.42 3.02
C ARG A 77 9.20 -24.61 3.81
N GLU A 78 7.91 -24.91 3.65
CA GLU A 78 7.22 -25.96 4.39
C GLU A 78 7.30 -27.33 3.69
N ASP A 79 7.87 -27.38 2.47
CA ASP A 79 7.95 -28.62 1.71
C ASP A 79 8.95 -29.59 2.33
N ALA A 80 8.46 -30.75 2.80
CA ALA A 80 9.25 -31.77 3.47
C ALA A 80 10.28 -32.45 2.55
N ALA A 81 10.07 -32.46 1.24
CA ALA A 81 11.01 -33.05 0.31
C ALA A 81 12.20 -32.13 0.05
N LEU A 82 11.98 -30.82 -0.02
CA LEU A 82 13.06 -29.83 -0.09
C LEU A 82 13.85 -29.76 1.22
N ALA A 83 13.21 -29.96 2.37
CA ALA A 83 13.87 -29.94 3.67
C ALA A 83 14.94 -31.05 3.84
N ARG A 84 14.93 -32.11 3.02
CA ARG A 84 15.96 -33.16 3.01
C ARG A 84 17.27 -32.68 2.42
N PHE A 85 17.24 -31.65 1.60
CA PHE A 85 18.40 -30.97 1.06
C PHE A 85 18.67 -29.71 1.90
N ASN A 86 19.89 -29.20 1.87
CA ASN A 86 20.20 -27.92 2.51
C ASN A 86 19.53 -26.78 1.69
N SER A 87 18.21 -26.65 1.81
CA SER A 87 17.42 -25.67 1.05
C SER A 87 17.41 -24.31 1.75
N LYS A 88 17.74 -23.26 1.00
CA LYS A 88 17.67 -21.87 1.46
C LYS A 88 16.84 -21.02 0.49
N ILE A 89 15.89 -20.26 1.03
CA ILE A 89 15.02 -19.39 0.25
C ILE A 89 15.38 -17.95 0.54
N HIS A 90 15.69 -17.20 -0.51
CA HIS A 90 16.09 -15.79 -0.46
C HIS A 90 15.07 -14.92 -1.17
N VAL A 91 14.48 -13.99 -0.42
CA VAL A 91 13.64 -12.92 -1.00
C VAL A 91 14.53 -11.70 -1.20
N LEU A 92 14.89 -11.44 -2.45
CA LEU A 92 15.87 -10.42 -2.81
C LEU A 92 15.23 -9.02 -2.89
N ASN A 93 16.01 -8.01 -2.55
CA ASN A 93 15.58 -6.62 -2.72
C ASN A 93 15.59 -6.26 -4.22
N PRO A 94 14.47 -5.77 -4.80
CA PRO A 94 14.40 -5.41 -6.21
C PRO A 94 15.47 -4.41 -6.66
N LYS A 95 15.83 -3.45 -5.81
CA LYS A 95 16.92 -2.49 -6.10
C LYS A 95 18.28 -3.16 -6.22
N GLN A 96 18.51 -4.23 -5.44
CA GLN A 96 19.76 -4.97 -5.50
C GLN A 96 19.84 -5.79 -6.79
N VAL A 97 18.75 -6.47 -7.17
CA VAL A 97 18.67 -7.24 -8.41
C VAL A 97 18.79 -6.32 -9.63
N SER A 98 18.10 -5.18 -9.63
CA SER A 98 18.22 -4.18 -10.70
C SER A 98 19.66 -3.69 -10.88
N LYS A 99 20.36 -3.31 -9.79
CA LYS A 99 21.77 -2.91 -9.87
C LYS A 99 22.70 -4.04 -10.31
N PHE A 100 22.39 -5.26 -9.94
CA PHE A 100 23.16 -6.43 -10.40
C PHE A 100 22.93 -6.66 -11.90
N LYS A 101 21.69 -6.48 -12.39
CA LYS A 101 21.35 -6.54 -13.81
C LYS A 101 22.07 -5.48 -14.65
N GLU A 102 22.26 -4.26 -14.10
CA GLU A 102 23.01 -3.18 -14.78
C GLU A 102 24.49 -3.54 -15.05
N ALA A 103 25.05 -4.51 -14.32
CA ALA A 103 26.40 -5.00 -14.59
C ALA A 103 26.51 -5.85 -15.88
N TYR A 104 25.38 -6.27 -16.43
CA TYR A 104 25.32 -6.91 -17.74
C TYR A 104 24.99 -5.85 -18.79
N ASN A 105 25.88 -5.65 -19.73
CA ASN A 105 25.61 -4.74 -20.85
C ASN A 105 24.52 -5.35 -21.75
N ASP A 106 23.49 -4.56 -22.05
CA ASP A 106 22.48 -4.82 -23.10
C ASP A 106 21.63 -6.10 -22.94
N LEU A 107 21.33 -6.55 -21.73
CA LEU A 107 20.36 -7.64 -21.55
C LEU A 107 18.95 -7.20 -21.95
N PRO A 108 18.27 -7.94 -22.83
CA PRO A 108 16.89 -7.65 -23.18
C PRO A 108 15.98 -7.75 -21.95
N LYS A 109 14.93 -6.96 -21.93
CA LYS A 109 13.94 -6.99 -20.85
C LYS A 109 12.92 -8.09 -21.14
N ASN A 110 13.07 -9.23 -20.49
CA ASN A 110 12.06 -10.29 -20.46
C ASN A 110 12.19 -11.11 -19.17
N ASP A 111 11.11 -11.79 -18.80
CA ASP A 111 10.98 -12.54 -17.54
C ASP A 111 12.01 -13.68 -17.41
N LEU A 112 12.47 -14.23 -18.53
CA LEU A 112 13.52 -15.24 -18.54
C LEU A 112 14.86 -14.66 -18.10
N ILE A 113 15.19 -13.47 -18.57
CA ILE A 113 16.41 -12.76 -18.17
C ILE A 113 16.33 -12.36 -16.70
N ASP A 114 15.16 -11.94 -16.22
CA ASP A 114 14.99 -11.57 -14.82
C ASP A 114 15.18 -12.79 -13.90
N SER A 115 14.64 -13.96 -14.26
CA SER A 115 14.88 -15.19 -13.51
C SER A 115 16.35 -15.67 -13.59
N PHE A 116 17.04 -15.48 -14.72
CA PHE A 116 18.48 -15.73 -14.85
C PHE A 116 19.29 -14.83 -13.93
N VAL A 117 19.03 -13.52 -13.95
CA VAL A 117 19.73 -12.52 -13.12
C VAL A 117 19.56 -12.84 -11.63
N ILE A 118 18.36 -13.28 -11.21
CA ILE A 118 18.11 -13.71 -9.84
C ILE A 118 18.98 -14.93 -9.49
N ALA A 119 19.03 -15.95 -10.36
CA ALA A 119 19.86 -17.13 -10.13
C ALA A 119 21.35 -16.80 -10.02
N ASP A 120 21.85 -15.91 -10.90
CA ASP A 120 23.25 -15.53 -10.89
C ASP A 120 23.60 -14.59 -9.71
N CYS A 121 22.67 -13.77 -9.27
CA CYS A 121 22.80 -12.99 -8.03
C CYS A 121 23.00 -13.91 -6.81
N LEU A 122 22.26 -15.03 -6.74
CA LEU A 122 22.46 -16.06 -5.71
C LEU A 122 23.85 -16.70 -5.81
N ARG A 123 24.30 -17.05 -7.03
CA ARG A 123 25.60 -17.65 -7.29
C ARG A 123 26.76 -16.74 -6.87
N PHE A 124 26.66 -15.47 -7.13
CA PHE A 124 27.65 -14.47 -6.72
C PHE A 124 27.74 -14.29 -5.20
N GLY A 125 26.74 -14.74 -4.46
CA GLY A 125 26.76 -14.74 -2.99
C GLY A 125 26.74 -13.36 -2.34
N ARG A 126 26.53 -12.28 -3.08
CA ARG A 126 26.40 -10.92 -2.55
C ARG A 126 25.00 -10.62 -2.02
N ILE A 127 24.44 -11.58 -1.29
CA ILE A 127 23.13 -11.46 -0.67
C ILE A 127 23.33 -10.84 0.71
N ASN A 128 22.99 -9.58 0.86
CA ASN A 128 23.16 -8.82 2.09
C ASN A 128 22.18 -9.21 3.21
N LYS A 129 22.06 -10.42 3.61
CA LYS A 129 21.22 -11.07 4.62
C LYS A 129 20.10 -11.91 4.00
N GLU A 130 19.97 -13.12 4.51
CA GLU A 130 18.74 -13.89 4.38
C GLU A 130 17.59 -13.02 4.90
N VAL A 131 16.58 -12.77 4.05
CA VAL A 131 15.39 -12.11 4.54
C VAL A 131 14.75 -13.05 5.55
N TYR A 132 14.62 -12.60 6.78
CA TYR A 132 13.91 -13.35 7.81
C TYR A 132 12.45 -13.55 7.34
N ILE A 133 12.17 -14.75 6.89
CA ILE A 133 10.79 -15.17 6.62
C ILE A 133 10.24 -15.59 7.98
N GLY A 134 9.71 -14.62 8.71
CA GLY A 134 9.11 -14.83 10.02
C GLY A 134 7.83 -15.67 9.96
N ASP A 135 7.29 -15.97 11.13
CA ASP A 135 5.94 -16.51 11.26
C ASP A 135 4.94 -15.63 10.45
N TYR A 136 4.00 -16.27 9.75
CA TYR A 136 2.93 -15.62 8.98
C TYR A 136 2.17 -14.54 9.77
N ARG A 137 2.16 -14.63 11.11
CA ARG A 137 1.56 -13.63 12.01
C ARG A 137 2.25 -12.26 11.89
N TYR A 138 3.59 -12.23 11.76
CA TYR A 138 4.32 -10.98 11.54
C TYR A 138 4.02 -10.37 10.19
N LYS A 139 3.83 -11.20 9.16
CA LYS A 139 3.41 -10.73 7.84
C LYS A 139 2.00 -10.13 7.88
N ALA A 140 1.07 -10.80 8.57
CA ALA A 140 -0.28 -10.29 8.78
C ALA A 140 -0.26 -8.94 9.52
N LEU A 141 0.53 -8.83 10.59
CA LEU A 141 0.70 -7.57 11.33
C LEU A 141 1.31 -6.47 10.45
N GLN A 142 2.30 -6.79 9.63
CA GLN A 142 2.89 -5.85 8.67
C GLN A 142 1.84 -5.34 7.67
N ASN A 143 1.02 -6.23 7.12
CA ASN A 143 -0.04 -5.87 6.18
C ASN A 143 -1.10 -4.97 6.83
N LEU A 144 -1.54 -5.29 8.05
CA LEU A 144 -2.49 -4.47 8.82
C LEU A 144 -1.92 -3.07 9.12
N THR A 145 -0.64 -3.01 9.52
CA THR A 145 0.03 -1.74 9.80
C THR A 145 0.14 -0.87 8.56
N ARG A 146 0.47 -1.47 7.41
CA ARG A 146 0.50 -0.77 6.11
C ARG A 146 -0.88 -0.30 5.68
N ALA A 147 -1.91 -1.15 5.81
CA ALA A 147 -3.28 -0.77 5.49
C ALA A 147 -3.75 0.42 6.34
N ARG A 148 -3.47 0.39 7.65
CA ARG A 148 -3.74 1.53 8.55
C ARG A 148 -3.01 2.80 8.10
N TYR A 149 -1.72 2.69 7.78
CA TYR A 149 -0.92 3.82 7.29
C TYR A 149 -1.53 4.45 6.03
N PHE A 150 -1.91 3.63 5.04
CA PHE A 150 -2.53 4.13 3.82
C PHE A 150 -3.91 4.75 4.07
N ALA A 151 -4.73 4.15 4.93
CA ALA A 151 -6.03 4.71 5.30
C ALA A 151 -5.89 6.08 5.97
N VAL A 152 -4.97 6.23 6.92
CA VAL A 152 -4.68 7.50 7.59
C VAL A 152 -4.13 8.53 6.60
N SER A 153 -3.20 8.13 5.72
CA SER A 153 -2.64 9.02 4.70
C SER A 153 -3.70 9.54 3.72
N ASN A 154 -4.63 8.68 3.32
CA ASN A 154 -5.76 9.08 2.47
C ASN A 154 -6.70 10.03 3.21
N LEU A 155 -7.03 9.73 4.47
CA LEU A 155 -7.84 10.62 5.30
C LEU A 155 -7.22 12.02 5.42
N ILE A 156 -5.91 12.12 5.62
CA ILE A 156 -5.20 13.41 5.69
C ILE A 156 -5.34 14.16 4.36
N LYS A 157 -5.18 13.48 3.23
CA LYS A 157 -5.34 14.08 1.90
C LYS A 157 -6.77 14.61 1.68
N GLU A 158 -7.78 13.83 2.05
CA GLU A 158 -9.17 14.26 1.92
C GLU A 158 -9.50 15.43 2.86
N LYS A 159 -9.02 15.41 4.10
CA LYS A 159 -9.12 16.55 5.01
C LYS A 159 -8.49 17.81 4.43
N GLN A 160 -7.32 17.69 3.79
CA GLN A 160 -6.66 18.83 3.16
C GLN A 160 -7.46 19.36 1.96
N ARG A 161 -8.02 18.50 1.13
CA ARG A 161 -8.90 18.89 0.03
C ARG A 161 -10.14 19.62 0.55
N PHE A 162 -10.76 19.06 1.57
CA PHE A 162 -11.90 19.69 2.24
C PHE A 162 -11.57 21.09 2.74
N MET A 163 -10.44 21.26 3.46
CA MET A 163 -10.00 22.55 3.97
C MET A 163 -9.79 23.58 2.86
N ASN A 164 -9.21 23.17 1.73
CA ASN A 164 -9.02 24.07 0.59
C ASN A 164 -10.34 24.62 0.02
N ILE A 165 -11.37 23.81 0.03
CA ILE A 165 -12.66 24.21 -0.50
C ILE A 165 -13.51 24.91 0.57
N LEU A 166 -13.40 24.48 1.82
CA LEU A 166 -13.98 25.23 2.94
C LEU A 166 -13.46 26.68 2.95
N PHE A 167 -12.17 26.89 2.66
CA PHE A 167 -11.61 28.23 2.52
C PHE A 167 -12.26 29.04 1.38
N LYS A 168 -12.64 28.41 0.28
CA LYS A 168 -13.36 29.09 -0.80
C LYS A 168 -14.77 29.46 -0.40
N LYS A 169 -15.46 28.62 0.35
CA LYS A 169 -16.82 28.83 0.80
C LYS A 169 -16.89 29.80 2.01
N TYR A 170 -15.99 29.58 2.98
CA TYR A 170 -15.96 30.33 4.25
C TYR A 170 -14.52 30.67 4.63
N SER A 171 -13.90 31.62 3.93
CA SER A 171 -12.47 31.92 4.08
C SER A 171 -12.05 32.28 5.51
N THR A 172 -12.92 32.94 6.27
CA THR A 172 -12.61 33.45 7.61
C THR A 172 -12.97 32.43 8.71
N MET A 173 -13.83 31.47 8.43
CA MET A 173 -14.29 30.46 9.40
C MET A 173 -13.13 29.64 9.99
N THR A 174 -12.15 29.28 9.17
CA THR A 174 -10.97 28.55 9.59
C THR A 174 -9.92 29.44 10.25
N GLN A 175 -9.85 30.71 9.87
CA GLN A 175 -8.89 31.67 10.41
C GLN A 175 -9.24 32.10 11.83
N GLU A 176 -10.54 32.40 12.09
CA GLU A 176 -11.02 32.82 13.41
C GLU A 176 -11.23 31.64 14.38
N LYS A 177 -10.97 30.40 13.97
CA LYS A 177 -11.13 29.19 14.80
C LYS A 177 -12.48 29.12 15.50
N VAL A 178 -13.55 29.40 14.77
CA VAL A 178 -14.93 29.42 15.29
C VAL A 178 -15.31 28.09 15.97
N PHE A 179 -14.84 26.98 15.43
CA PHE A 179 -14.96 25.66 16.04
C PHE A 179 -13.60 25.19 16.55
N SER A 180 -13.58 24.57 17.72
CA SER A 180 -12.37 23.93 18.28
C SER A 180 -11.85 22.79 17.41
N ASP A 181 -12.78 22.06 16.76
CA ASP A 181 -12.50 21.05 15.73
C ASP A 181 -13.32 21.36 14.49
N THR A 182 -12.65 21.69 13.40
CA THR A 182 -13.25 21.96 12.08
C THR A 182 -14.02 20.77 11.51
N PHE A 183 -13.69 19.57 11.93
CA PHE A 183 -14.33 18.33 11.50
C PHE A 183 -15.33 17.78 12.52
N SER A 184 -15.71 18.57 13.52
CA SER A 184 -16.76 18.18 14.45
C SER A 184 -18.11 18.04 13.75
N THR A 185 -18.99 17.20 14.28
CA THR A 185 -20.33 16.96 13.72
C THR A 185 -21.11 18.25 13.52
N THR A 186 -21.02 19.18 14.49
CA THR A 186 -21.72 20.47 14.39
C THR A 186 -21.11 21.39 13.34
N ALA A 187 -19.76 21.43 13.24
CA ALA A 187 -19.10 22.22 12.22
C ALA A 187 -19.46 21.72 10.81
N LEU A 188 -19.40 20.40 10.60
CA LEU A 188 -19.78 19.79 9.33
C LEU A 188 -21.25 20.05 8.99
N ALA A 189 -22.16 20.00 9.97
CA ALA A 189 -23.57 20.32 9.76
C ALA A 189 -23.76 21.77 9.31
N VAL A 190 -23.03 22.73 9.90
CA VAL A 190 -23.06 24.15 9.46
C VAL A 190 -22.53 24.30 8.03
N TYR A 191 -21.46 23.59 7.68
CA TYR A 191 -20.88 23.70 6.33
C TYR A 191 -21.75 23.06 5.25
N ASP A 192 -22.55 22.06 5.61
CA ASP A 192 -23.45 21.35 4.69
C ASP A 192 -24.78 22.05 4.51
N GLU A 193 -25.40 22.55 5.59
CA GLU A 193 -26.72 23.16 5.58
C GLU A 193 -26.80 24.48 4.78
N PHE A 194 -25.78 25.32 4.93
CA PHE A 194 -25.81 26.66 4.31
C PHE A 194 -25.04 26.64 2.98
N GLU A 195 -25.74 26.97 1.89
CA GLU A 195 -25.17 26.94 0.54
C GLU A 195 -24.04 27.96 0.33
N SER A 196 -24.11 29.12 1.01
CA SER A 196 -23.16 30.23 0.85
C SER A 196 -22.83 30.93 2.15
N ALA A 197 -21.76 31.73 2.12
CA ALA A 197 -21.43 32.61 3.25
C ALA A 197 -22.51 33.71 3.48
N GLU A 198 -23.20 34.11 2.42
CA GLU A 198 -24.31 35.08 2.50
C GLU A 198 -25.50 34.50 3.25
N ALA A 199 -25.96 33.31 2.84
CA ALA A 199 -27.07 32.63 3.51
C ALA A 199 -26.83 32.47 5.01
N LEU A 200 -25.60 32.13 5.40
CA LEU A 200 -25.22 32.00 6.80
C LEU A 200 -25.08 33.36 7.52
N ALA A 201 -24.62 34.40 6.82
CA ALA A 201 -24.46 35.73 7.37
C ALA A 201 -25.80 36.43 7.64
N ASP A 202 -26.80 36.16 6.80
CA ASP A 202 -28.11 36.84 6.81
C ASP A 202 -29.17 36.07 7.60
N MET A 203 -28.87 34.84 8.03
CA MET A 203 -29.78 34.05 8.87
C MET A 203 -30.09 34.72 10.19
N ASP A 204 -31.33 34.56 10.70
CA ASP A 204 -31.67 35.05 12.02
C ASP A 204 -30.80 34.40 13.12
N LEU A 205 -30.33 35.21 14.06
CA LEU A 205 -29.44 34.76 15.12
C LEU A 205 -30.08 33.72 16.03
N HIS A 206 -31.40 33.88 16.29
CA HIS A 206 -32.11 32.93 17.15
C HIS A 206 -32.26 31.57 16.46
N GLU A 207 -32.61 31.57 15.18
CA GLU A 207 -32.69 30.36 14.36
C GLU A 207 -31.33 29.65 14.26
N LEU A 208 -30.25 30.42 14.00
CA LEU A 208 -28.89 29.85 13.96
C LEU A 208 -28.48 29.26 15.32
N THR A 209 -28.86 29.92 16.42
CA THR A 209 -28.60 29.43 17.78
C THR A 209 -29.34 28.11 18.03
N ALA A 210 -30.63 28.04 17.64
CA ALA A 210 -31.43 26.81 17.76
C ALA A 210 -30.83 25.65 16.91
N PHE A 211 -30.41 25.94 15.70
CA PHE A 211 -29.74 24.98 14.82
C PHE A 211 -28.44 24.41 15.46
N ILE A 212 -27.60 25.30 16.03
CA ILE A 212 -26.36 24.88 16.71
C ILE A 212 -26.65 24.02 17.93
N MET A 213 -27.68 24.37 18.70
CA MET A 213 -28.12 23.59 19.87
C MET A 213 -28.57 22.20 19.47
N GLU A 214 -29.39 22.10 18.42
CA GLU A 214 -29.86 20.82 17.88
C GLU A 214 -28.70 19.95 17.39
N LYS A 215 -27.88 20.44 16.44
CA LYS A 215 -26.77 19.69 15.85
C LYS A 215 -25.64 19.44 16.85
N GLY A 216 -25.47 20.33 17.82
CA GLY A 216 -24.49 20.18 18.91
C GLY A 216 -24.98 19.32 20.07
N LYS A 217 -26.25 18.82 20.04
CA LYS A 217 -26.86 18.03 21.11
C LYS A 217 -26.75 18.74 22.48
N ASN A 218 -26.96 20.03 22.51
CA ASN A 218 -26.87 20.92 23.71
C ASN A 218 -25.51 20.84 24.44
N ARG A 219 -24.42 20.56 23.74
CA ARG A 219 -23.07 20.43 24.35
C ARG A 219 -22.32 21.76 24.43
N PHE A 220 -22.82 22.84 23.81
CA PHE A 220 -22.17 24.13 23.86
C PHE A 220 -22.56 24.88 25.14
N PRO A 221 -21.59 25.34 25.94
CA PRO A 221 -21.87 26.12 27.13
C PRO A 221 -22.55 27.47 26.80
N ASN A 222 -22.21 28.06 25.65
CA ASN A 222 -22.80 29.31 25.19
C ASN A 222 -23.07 29.26 23.68
N PRO A 223 -24.20 28.66 23.25
CA PRO A 223 -24.52 28.50 21.83
C PRO A 223 -24.75 29.84 21.11
N ASN A 224 -25.25 30.84 21.79
CA ASN A 224 -25.45 32.18 21.22
C ASN A 224 -24.10 32.85 20.87
N ALA A 225 -23.08 32.70 21.70
CA ALA A 225 -21.74 33.22 21.40
C ALA A 225 -21.14 32.52 20.19
N VAL A 226 -21.34 31.20 20.06
CA VAL A 226 -20.89 30.42 18.89
C VAL A 226 -21.64 30.89 17.63
N ALA A 227 -22.95 31.08 17.69
CA ALA A 227 -23.75 31.59 16.57
C ALA A 227 -23.25 32.96 16.10
N LYS A 228 -23.02 33.89 17.03
CA LYS A 228 -22.44 35.22 16.72
C LYS A 228 -21.05 35.11 16.06
N ALA A 229 -20.20 34.23 16.54
CA ALA A 229 -18.88 34.02 15.97
C ALA A 229 -18.97 33.46 14.54
N ILE A 230 -19.89 32.52 14.31
CA ILE A 230 -20.16 31.95 12.97
C ILE A 230 -20.64 33.06 12.02
N GLN A 231 -21.63 33.86 12.41
CA GLN A 231 -22.13 34.95 11.57
C GLN A 231 -21.06 36.00 11.29
N LYS A 232 -20.25 36.35 12.28
CA LYS A 232 -19.15 37.29 12.11
C LYS A 232 -18.15 36.75 11.08
N ALA A 233 -17.76 35.49 11.19
CA ALA A 233 -16.86 34.84 10.24
C ALA A 233 -17.49 34.78 8.83
N ALA A 234 -18.77 34.44 8.72
CA ALA A 234 -19.48 34.42 7.44
C ALA A 234 -19.50 35.81 6.77
N ARG A 235 -19.79 36.86 7.53
CA ARG A 235 -19.79 38.25 7.02
C ARG A 235 -18.44 38.73 6.55
N SER A 236 -17.37 38.24 7.16
CA SER A 236 -15.98 38.57 6.81
C SER A 236 -15.40 37.70 5.71
N SER A 237 -16.11 36.66 5.27
CA SER A 237 -15.64 35.76 4.22
C SER A 237 -15.83 36.36 2.83
N TYR A 238 -14.98 35.95 1.88
CA TYR A 238 -15.14 36.29 0.47
C TYR A 238 -16.44 35.71 -0.08
N ARG A 239 -17.15 36.49 -0.91
CA ARG A 239 -18.40 36.09 -1.55
C ARG A 239 -18.11 35.60 -2.96
N LEU A 240 -17.75 34.33 -3.09
CA LEU A 240 -17.50 33.69 -4.38
C LEU A 240 -18.81 33.09 -4.92
N PRO A 241 -19.01 33.06 -6.27
CA PRO A 241 -20.12 32.34 -6.86
C PRO A 241 -20.14 30.88 -6.40
N THR A 242 -21.31 30.35 -6.08
CA THR A 242 -21.50 28.98 -5.55
C THR A 242 -20.86 27.90 -6.42
N VAL A 243 -20.87 28.10 -7.75
CA VAL A 243 -20.22 27.20 -8.71
C VAL A 243 -18.73 26.98 -8.44
N SER A 244 -18.08 27.91 -7.73
CA SER A 244 -16.65 27.83 -7.40
C SER A 244 -16.31 26.73 -6.37
N TYR A 245 -17.32 26.22 -5.63
CA TYR A 245 -17.15 25.24 -4.56
C TYR A 245 -18.24 24.15 -4.50
N THR A 246 -19.17 24.10 -5.45
CA THR A 246 -20.26 23.10 -5.51
C THR A 246 -19.81 21.64 -5.70
N HIS A 247 -18.55 21.38 -6.01
CA HIS A 247 -18.02 20.03 -6.09
C HIS A 247 -17.65 19.42 -4.72
N LEU A 248 -18.12 20.05 -3.65
CA LEU A 248 -17.88 19.66 -2.26
C LEU A 248 -19.08 19.11 -1.53
N THR A 249 -20.01 18.55 -2.19
CA THR A 249 -20.83 17.59 -1.48
C THR A 249 -19.91 16.44 -1.08
N LEU A 250 -19.58 16.36 0.21
CA LEU A 250 -19.08 15.13 0.78
C LEU A 250 -19.96 14.00 0.23
N PRO A 251 -19.40 12.84 -0.18
CA PRO A 251 -20.23 11.70 -0.47
C PRO A 251 -21.02 11.43 0.81
N THR A 252 -22.23 11.97 0.87
CA THR A 252 -23.20 11.61 1.88
C THR A 252 -23.38 10.13 1.69
N ASN A 253 -23.02 9.34 2.69
CA ASN A 253 -23.34 7.94 2.74
C ASN A 253 -24.83 7.80 2.44
N SER A 254 -25.15 7.54 1.18
CA SER A 254 -26.44 6.99 0.82
C SER A 254 -26.48 5.63 1.52
N ARG A 255 -27.37 5.56 2.49
CA ARG A 255 -27.69 4.34 3.25
C ARG A 255 -28.05 3.20 2.32
#